data_b2a4bb8d30fdbf0f30b138b4dfb60f00
#
_entry.id   b2a4bb8d30fdbf0f30b138b4dfb60f00
#
_cell.length_a   1.000
_cell.length_b   1.000
_cell.length_c   1.000
_cell.angle_alpha   90.00
_cell.angle_beta   90.00
_cell.angle_gamma   90.00
#
_symmetry.space_group_name_H-M   'P 1'
#
loop_
_entity.id
_entity.type
_entity.pdbx_description
1 polymer ?
#
loop_
_entity_poly.entity_id
_entity_poly.type
_entity_poly.pdbx_seq_one_letter_code
_entity_poly.pdbx_strand_id
1 'polypeptide(L)'
;MIRPILEAMRNILRNLILYKMNSLKTLIELRPKVNDRPSTRCLKCKPSINLVGNFPIAYDRPHVVEKDCSSCDCPLNQHIPMYYMLEYECSRNDWTYSEREMIDLLHELCNASAEFAHFLMHIVCSTKDDPFLIGFVSMIIEENDMCNSQMSNCFNLQLVNDLRNLENKYEHRFNEILNHEKYKKLSDIYTLINTIGKYHIVRDQLAAVKVGQKIMMKQYEYKIS
;
A
#
# COMPACT_ATOMS: atom_id res chain seq x y z
N MET A 1 1.85 9.10 -0.03
CA MET A 1 3.01 8.41 -0.66
C MET A 1 3.20 7.00 -0.12
N ILE A 2 3.25 6.80 1.19
CA ILE A 2 3.56 5.51 1.84
C ILE A 2 2.65 4.38 1.34
N ARG A 3 1.33 4.51 1.54
CA ARG A 3 0.35 3.49 1.14
C ARG A 3 0.45 3.08 -0.34
N PRO A 4 0.50 3.99 -1.33
CA PRO A 4 0.66 3.62 -2.74
C PRO A 4 1.87 2.73 -3.02
N ILE A 5 2.99 2.96 -2.36
CA ILE A 5 4.20 2.17 -2.56
C ILE A 5 4.07 0.80 -1.89
N LEU A 6 3.60 0.74 -0.65
CA LEU A 6 3.39 -0.51 0.09
C LEU A 6 2.41 -1.44 -0.63
N GLU A 7 1.26 -0.92 -1.07
CA GLU A 7 0.27 -1.71 -1.79
C GLU A 7 0.75 -2.13 -3.19
N ALA A 8 1.56 -1.31 -3.85
CA ALA A 8 2.21 -1.70 -5.09
C ALA A 8 3.15 -2.89 -4.86
N MET A 9 4.02 -2.82 -3.86
CA MET A 9 4.94 -3.92 -3.52
C MET A 9 4.19 -5.20 -3.16
N ARG A 10 3.14 -5.09 -2.31
CA ARG A 10 2.29 -6.23 -1.93
C ARG A 10 1.63 -6.89 -3.16
N ASN A 11 1.12 -6.09 -4.09
CA ASN A 11 0.48 -6.61 -5.29
C ASN A 11 1.49 -7.24 -6.27
N ILE A 12 2.68 -6.69 -6.39
CA ILE A 12 3.76 -7.29 -7.19
C ILE A 12 4.17 -8.65 -6.60
N LEU A 13 4.29 -8.78 -5.28
CA LEU A 13 4.56 -10.06 -4.63
C LEU A 13 3.45 -11.08 -4.90
N ARG A 14 2.17 -10.69 -4.82
CA ARG A 14 1.04 -11.56 -5.19
C ARG A 14 1.19 -12.09 -6.61
N ASN A 15 1.51 -11.22 -7.54
CA ASN A 15 1.68 -11.58 -8.94
C ASN A 15 2.92 -12.46 -9.18
N LEU A 16 4.02 -12.25 -8.45
CA LEU A 16 5.18 -13.13 -8.49
C LEU A 16 4.87 -14.55 -8.01
N ILE A 17 4.07 -14.69 -6.95
CA ILE A 17 3.61 -15.98 -6.45
C ILE A 17 2.77 -16.67 -7.52
N LEU A 18 1.80 -15.96 -8.12
CA LEU A 18 0.96 -16.49 -9.19
C LEU A 18 1.77 -16.92 -10.42
N TYR A 19 2.77 -16.14 -10.79
CA TYR A 19 3.68 -16.46 -11.88
C TYR A 19 4.42 -17.78 -11.61
N LYS A 20 4.97 -17.94 -10.40
CA LYS A 20 5.71 -19.16 -9.99
C LYS A 20 4.81 -20.38 -9.84
N MET A 21 3.56 -20.19 -9.43
CA MET A 21 2.58 -21.28 -9.33
C MET A 21 2.08 -21.77 -10.70
N ASN A 22 2.58 -21.23 -11.79
CA ASN A 22 2.13 -21.54 -13.16
C ASN A 22 0.60 -21.47 -13.33
N SER A 23 -0.05 -20.63 -12.54
CA SER A 23 -1.50 -20.48 -12.56
C SER A 23 -1.91 -19.68 -13.80
N LEU A 24 -1.99 -20.37 -14.93
CA LEU A 24 -2.68 -20.01 -16.16
C LEU A 24 -2.83 -18.49 -16.40
N LYS A 25 -1.71 -17.77 -16.58
CA LYS A 25 -1.76 -16.34 -16.93
C LYS A 25 -2.72 -15.48 -16.06
N THR A 26 -2.87 -15.85 -14.81
CA THR A 26 -3.73 -15.13 -13.88
C THR A 26 -2.97 -13.98 -13.26
N LEU A 27 -3.49 -12.76 -13.40
CA LEU A 27 -2.94 -11.53 -12.86
C LEU A 27 -3.95 -10.94 -11.87
N ILE A 28 -3.47 -10.49 -10.71
CA ILE A 28 -4.27 -9.66 -9.81
C ILE A 28 -3.96 -8.19 -10.13
N GLU A 29 -4.92 -7.53 -10.76
CA GLU A 29 -4.85 -6.11 -11.04
C GLU A 29 -5.32 -5.31 -9.83
N LEU A 30 -4.57 -4.26 -9.52
CA LEU A 30 -4.89 -3.32 -8.45
C LEU A 30 -5.38 -2.02 -9.10
N ARG A 31 -6.65 -1.68 -8.84
CA ARG A 31 -7.31 -0.50 -9.40
C ARG A 31 -7.71 0.48 -8.30
N PRO A 32 -7.09 1.65 -8.24
CA PRO A 32 -7.49 2.68 -7.31
C PRO A 32 -8.79 3.35 -7.78
N LYS A 33 -9.79 3.41 -6.90
CA LYS A 33 -11.07 4.08 -7.13
C LYS A 33 -11.20 5.25 -6.17
N VAL A 34 -11.35 6.44 -6.70
CA VAL A 34 -11.53 7.66 -5.90
C VAL A 34 -12.86 7.60 -5.15
N ASN A 35 -12.87 7.99 -3.89
CA ASN A 35 -14.08 8.06 -3.10
C ASN A 35 -14.88 9.32 -3.46
N ASP A 36 -16.15 9.15 -3.78
CA ASP A 36 -17.07 10.25 -4.11
C ASP A 36 -17.47 11.06 -2.85
N ARG A 37 -17.30 10.49 -1.68
CA ARG A 37 -17.59 11.09 -0.38
C ARG A 37 -16.41 10.94 0.58
N PRO A 38 -16.26 11.86 1.56
CA PRO A 38 -15.30 11.69 2.63
C PRO A 38 -15.53 10.36 3.32
N SER A 39 -14.51 9.56 3.36
CA SER A 39 -14.52 8.28 4.06
C SER A 39 -13.25 8.11 4.87
N THR A 40 -13.32 7.25 5.86
CA THR A 40 -12.20 6.93 6.74
C THR A 40 -12.02 5.41 6.82
N ARG A 41 -10.82 5.00 7.19
CA ARG A 41 -10.52 3.63 7.59
C ARG A 41 -10.34 3.60 9.10
N CYS A 42 -11.05 2.70 9.76
CA CYS A 42 -10.81 2.42 11.18
C CYS A 42 -9.54 1.57 11.34
N LEU A 43 -8.62 2.00 12.19
CA LEU A 43 -7.37 1.28 12.45
C LEU A 43 -7.55 0.03 13.33
N LYS A 44 -8.65 -0.06 14.08
CA LYS A 44 -8.97 -1.20 14.94
C LYS A 44 -9.82 -2.27 14.28
N CYS A 45 -10.68 -1.86 13.32
CA CYS A 45 -11.53 -2.82 12.62
C CYS A 45 -10.70 -3.66 11.68
N LYS A 46 -10.92 -4.98 11.72
CA LYS A 46 -10.29 -5.88 10.75
C LYS A 46 -10.74 -5.56 9.34
N PRO A 47 -9.84 -5.60 8.35
CA PRO A 47 -10.21 -5.48 6.96
C PRO A 47 -11.20 -6.58 6.58
N SER A 48 -12.02 -6.32 5.58
CA SER A 48 -12.86 -7.36 5.01
C SER A 48 -12.05 -8.24 4.07
N ILE A 49 -12.47 -9.48 3.91
CA ILE A 49 -11.81 -10.44 3.01
C ILE A 49 -12.76 -10.70 1.83
N ASN A 50 -12.24 -10.52 0.62
CA ASN A 50 -12.90 -10.91 -0.63
C ASN A 50 -12.09 -11.96 -1.36
N LEU A 51 -12.77 -12.82 -2.09
CA LEU A 51 -12.14 -13.71 -3.06
C LEU A 51 -11.97 -12.98 -4.39
N VAL A 52 -10.73 -12.84 -4.83
CA VAL A 52 -10.37 -12.35 -6.16
C VAL A 52 -9.93 -13.56 -6.98
N GLY A 53 -10.81 -14.06 -7.83
CA GLY A 53 -10.68 -15.42 -8.35
C GLY A 53 -10.77 -16.43 -7.19
N ASN A 54 -9.69 -17.19 -6.97
CA ASN A 54 -9.58 -18.17 -5.87
C ASN A 54 -8.69 -17.67 -4.71
N PHE A 55 -8.29 -16.40 -4.72
CA PHE A 55 -7.32 -15.86 -3.78
C PHE A 55 -8.00 -14.95 -2.77
N PRO A 56 -7.92 -15.23 -1.46
CA PRO A 56 -8.42 -14.32 -0.44
C PRO A 56 -7.53 -13.08 -0.34
N ILE A 57 -8.14 -11.92 -0.46
CA ILE A 57 -7.46 -10.62 -0.41
C ILE A 57 -8.17 -9.73 0.60
N ALA A 58 -7.38 -9.12 1.49
CA ALA A 58 -7.88 -8.12 2.41
C ALA A 58 -8.13 -6.80 1.66
N TYR A 59 -9.26 -6.16 1.94
CA TYR A 59 -9.58 -4.83 1.41
C TYR A 59 -10.14 -3.93 2.50
N ASP A 60 -9.89 -2.64 2.36
CA ASP A 60 -10.40 -1.66 3.29
C ASP A 60 -11.91 -1.46 3.12
N ARG A 61 -12.64 -1.46 4.24
CA ARG A 61 -14.01 -0.94 4.25
C ARG A 61 -13.97 0.57 4.49
N PRO A 62 -14.52 1.37 3.59
CA PRO A 62 -14.71 2.78 3.86
C PRO A 62 -15.79 2.96 4.92
N HIS A 63 -15.48 3.71 5.96
CA HIS A 63 -16.44 4.15 6.95
C HIS A 63 -16.87 5.58 6.62
N VAL A 64 -18.15 5.81 6.44
CA VAL A 64 -18.69 7.16 6.30
C VAL A 64 -18.84 7.73 7.71
N VAL A 65 -18.14 8.83 7.99
CA VAL A 65 -18.17 9.50 9.29
C VAL A 65 -18.80 10.87 9.11
N GLU A 66 -19.97 11.08 9.71
CA GLU A 66 -20.62 12.39 9.79
C GLU A 66 -20.37 13.07 11.14
N LYS A 67 -20.77 12.46 12.24
CA LYS A 67 -20.48 12.88 13.62
C LYS A 67 -19.84 11.74 14.41
N ASP A 68 -20.38 10.52 14.21
CA ASP A 68 -19.88 9.28 14.79
C ASP A 68 -19.70 8.27 13.66
N CYS A 69 -18.85 7.25 13.86
CA CYS A 69 -18.70 6.19 12.88
C CYS A 69 -19.95 5.30 12.88
N SER A 70 -20.74 5.36 11.81
CA SER A 70 -21.91 4.51 11.64
C SER A 70 -21.60 3.01 11.46
N SER A 71 -20.35 2.66 11.28
CA SER A 71 -19.91 1.30 10.92
C SER A 71 -19.22 0.57 12.06
N CYS A 72 -18.76 1.28 13.09
CA CYS A 72 -18.14 0.68 14.28
C CYS A 72 -18.20 1.64 15.47
N ASP A 73 -18.11 1.09 16.68
CA ASP A 73 -18.10 1.85 17.95
C ASP A 73 -16.70 2.37 18.34
N CYS A 74 -15.75 2.38 17.41
CA CYS A 74 -14.40 2.83 17.69
C CYS A 74 -14.32 4.37 17.76
N PRO A 75 -13.50 4.94 18.66
CA PRO A 75 -13.31 6.37 18.76
C PRO A 75 -12.83 7.01 17.45
N LEU A 76 -13.26 8.23 17.15
CA LEU A 76 -12.95 8.94 15.90
C LEU A 76 -11.44 9.14 15.66
N ASN A 77 -10.64 9.29 16.72
CA ASN A 77 -9.19 9.43 16.64
C ASN A 77 -8.49 8.18 16.11
N GLN A 78 -9.20 7.05 15.98
CA GLN A 78 -8.72 5.82 15.39
C GLN A 78 -9.11 5.66 13.91
N HIS A 79 -9.68 6.70 13.31
CA HIS A 79 -10.08 6.71 11.92
C HIS A 79 -9.16 7.63 11.11
N ILE A 80 -8.55 7.10 10.07
CA ILE A 80 -7.72 7.87 9.15
C ILE A 80 -8.48 8.18 7.86
N PRO A 81 -8.30 9.39 7.28
CA PRO A 81 -8.97 9.74 6.04
C PRO A 81 -8.55 8.82 4.89
N MET A 82 -9.53 8.41 4.08
CA MET A 82 -9.32 7.63 2.86
C MET A 82 -9.67 8.48 1.64
N TYR A 83 -8.69 8.70 0.78
CA TYR A 83 -8.88 9.45 -0.46
C TYR A 83 -9.31 8.57 -1.62
N TYR A 84 -9.03 7.27 -1.54
CA TYR A 84 -9.37 6.27 -2.56
C TYR A 84 -9.44 4.88 -1.92
N MET A 85 -10.16 3.99 -2.56
CA MET A 85 -10.20 2.57 -2.27
C MET A 85 -9.35 1.81 -3.27
N LEU A 86 -8.96 0.58 -2.92
CA LEU A 86 -8.33 -0.36 -3.82
C LEU A 86 -9.32 -1.45 -4.18
N GLU A 87 -9.61 -1.56 -5.46
CA GLU A 87 -10.34 -2.69 -6.03
C GLU A 87 -9.33 -3.66 -6.63
N TYR A 88 -9.56 -4.94 -6.45
CA TYR A 88 -8.71 -6.00 -6.98
C TYR A 88 -9.53 -6.83 -7.96
N GLU A 89 -9.00 -7.02 -9.15
CA GLU A 89 -9.62 -7.84 -10.18
C GLU A 89 -8.67 -8.95 -10.61
N CYS A 90 -9.23 -10.13 -10.84
CA CYS A 90 -8.50 -11.24 -11.43
C CYS A 90 -8.70 -11.20 -12.94
N SER A 91 -7.63 -10.96 -13.68
CA SER A 91 -7.66 -10.96 -15.14
C SER A 91 -6.83 -12.11 -15.71
N ARG A 92 -7.19 -12.55 -16.90
CA ARG A 92 -6.45 -13.55 -17.69
C ARG A 92 -5.72 -12.89 -18.85
N ASN A 93 -5.07 -11.78 -18.57
CA ASN A 93 -4.28 -11.06 -19.58
C ASN A 93 -2.85 -11.58 -19.62
N ASP A 94 -2.16 -11.28 -20.70
CA ASP A 94 -0.72 -11.48 -20.75
C ASP A 94 -0.04 -10.62 -19.67
N TRP A 95 0.97 -11.21 -19.03
CA TRP A 95 1.75 -10.51 -18.01
C TRP A 95 2.34 -9.23 -18.58
N THR A 96 2.02 -8.09 -17.96
CA THR A 96 2.59 -6.79 -18.34
C THR A 96 4.08 -6.72 -18.03
N TYR A 97 4.53 -7.51 -17.05
CA TYR A 97 5.92 -7.59 -16.59
C TYR A 97 6.39 -9.05 -16.56
N SER A 98 7.62 -9.27 -16.96
CA SER A 98 8.34 -10.52 -16.71
C SER A 98 8.66 -10.67 -15.22
N GLU A 99 9.00 -11.88 -14.78
CA GLU A 99 9.45 -12.12 -13.41
C GLU A 99 10.60 -11.19 -13.00
N ARG A 100 11.57 -11.02 -13.90
CA ARG A 100 12.73 -10.15 -13.66
C ARG A 100 12.32 -8.69 -13.48
N GLU A 101 11.47 -8.17 -14.34
CA GLU A 101 10.98 -6.79 -14.23
C GLU A 101 10.19 -6.56 -12.93
N MET A 102 9.42 -7.55 -12.48
CA MET A 102 8.73 -7.48 -11.18
C MET A 102 9.71 -7.45 -10.01
N ILE A 103 10.78 -8.24 -10.06
CA ILE A 103 11.83 -8.25 -9.03
C ILE A 103 12.60 -6.93 -9.03
N ASP A 104 12.97 -6.42 -10.19
CA ASP A 104 13.69 -5.15 -10.32
C ASP A 104 12.82 -3.99 -9.78
N LEU A 105 11.53 -3.98 -10.11
CA LEU A 105 10.58 -3.00 -9.59
C LEU A 105 10.42 -3.09 -8.07
N LEU A 106 10.36 -4.28 -7.49
CA LEU A 106 10.34 -4.44 -6.03
C LEU A 106 11.59 -3.85 -5.37
N HIS A 107 12.76 -4.06 -5.97
CA HIS A 107 14.01 -3.47 -5.47
C HIS A 107 13.99 -1.94 -5.54
N GLU A 108 13.54 -1.37 -6.64
CA GLU A 108 13.42 0.09 -6.77
C GLU A 108 12.44 0.69 -5.76
N LEU A 109 11.28 0.07 -5.57
CA LEU A 109 10.28 0.53 -4.60
C LEU A 109 10.79 0.39 -3.16
N CYS A 110 11.50 -0.69 -2.85
CA CYS A 110 12.12 -0.91 -1.54
C CYS A 110 13.17 0.16 -1.23
N ASN A 111 14.06 0.44 -2.19
CA ASN A 111 15.07 1.50 -2.05
C ASN A 111 14.42 2.88 -1.89
N ALA A 112 13.43 3.19 -2.71
CA ALA A 112 12.68 4.44 -2.62
C ALA A 112 11.99 4.60 -1.26
N SER A 113 11.43 3.53 -0.72
CA SER A 113 10.80 3.51 0.61
C SER A 113 11.77 3.89 1.71
N ALA A 114 12.98 3.33 1.70
CA ALA A 114 14.00 3.61 2.70
C ALA A 114 14.47 5.08 2.63
N GLU A 115 14.62 5.64 1.43
CA GLU A 115 14.97 7.04 1.25
C GLU A 115 13.84 7.99 1.70
N PHE A 116 12.59 7.65 1.43
CA PHE A 116 11.44 8.41 1.93
C PHE A 116 11.33 8.36 3.45
N ALA A 117 11.48 7.19 4.06
CA ALA A 117 11.45 7.05 5.52
C ALA A 117 12.53 7.90 6.16
N HIS A 118 13.76 7.80 5.68
CA HIS A 118 14.88 8.61 6.17
C HIS A 118 14.57 10.11 6.06
N PHE A 119 14.07 10.57 4.91
CA PHE A 119 13.70 11.97 4.72
C PHE A 119 12.60 12.41 5.69
N LEU A 120 11.55 11.63 5.86
CA LEU A 120 10.42 11.95 6.75
C LEU A 120 10.84 12.01 8.22
N MET A 121 11.68 11.08 8.66
CA MET A 121 12.11 10.97 10.06
C MET A 121 13.19 11.98 10.43
N HIS A 122 14.17 12.19 9.57
CA HIS A 122 15.40 12.92 9.92
C HIS A 122 15.50 14.30 9.30
N ILE A 123 14.81 14.59 8.20
CA ILE A 123 14.85 15.89 7.54
C ILE A 123 13.60 16.71 7.84
N VAL A 124 12.42 16.10 7.65
CA VAL A 124 11.13 16.77 7.91
C VAL A 124 10.71 16.64 9.37
N CYS A 125 11.24 15.62 10.07
CA CYS A 125 10.88 15.28 11.46
C CYS A 125 9.36 15.14 11.67
N SER A 126 8.66 14.65 10.63
CA SER A 126 7.20 14.53 10.63
C SER A 126 6.70 13.30 11.39
N THR A 127 7.55 12.29 11.57
CA THR A 127 7.26 11.05 12.29
C THR A 127 8.42 10.69 13.21
N LYS A 128 8.11 10.05 14.35
CA LYS A 128 9.11 9.47 15.24
C LYS A 128 9.48 8.05 14.83
N ASP A 129 8.49 7.31 14.34
CA ASP A 129 8.61 5.92 13.96
C ASP A 129 8.67 5.81 12.43
N ASP A 130 9.33 4.77 11.95
CA ASP A 130 9.43 4.48 10.53
C ASP A 130 8.07 4.07 9.95
N PRO A 131 7.47 4.91 9.07
CA PRO A 131 6.13 4.66 8.57
C PRO A 131 6.04 3.49 7.57
N PHE A 132 7.15 3.12 6.92
CA PHE A 132 7.18 1.97 6.02
C PHE A 132 7.32 0.66 6.80
N LEU A 133 8.14 0.64 7.85
CA LEU A 133 8.24 -0.51 8.74
C LEU A 133 6.89 -0.82 9.40
N ILE A 134 6.20 0.20 9.93
CA ILE A 134 4.83 0.05 10.44
C ILE A 134 3.90 -0.53 9.36
N GLY A 135 4.03 -0.06 8.13
CA GLY A 135 3.24 -0.55 7.01
C GLY A 135 3.52 -2.02 6.67
N PHE A 136 4.78 -2.46 6.66
CA PHE A 136 5.15 -3.87 6.47
C PHE A 136 4.58 -4.75 7.56
N VAL A 137 4.76 -4.37 8.83
CA VAL A 137 4.20 -5.11 9.98
C VAL A 137 2.67 -5.24 9.85
N SER A 138 1.98 -4.16 9.50
CA SER A 138 0.53 -4.18 9.31
C SER A 138 0.11 -5.15 8.20
N MET A 139 0.77 -5.13 7.05
CA MET A 139 0.48 -6.04 5.93
C MET A 139 0.74 -7.51 6.31
N ILE A 140 1.81 -7.79 7.03
CA ILE A 140 2.15 -9.14 7.50
C ILE A 140 1.08 -9.65 8.48
N ILE A 141 0.61 -8.81 9.39
CA ILE A 141 -0.47 -9.17 10.32
C ILE A 141 -1.76 -9.47 9.55
N GLU A 142 -2.14 -8.63 8.59
CA GLU A 142 -3.33 -8.82 7.76
C GLU A 142 -3.29 -10.16 6.99
N GLU A 143 -2.16 -10.49 6.36
CA GLU A 143 -2.01 -11.75 5.63
C GLU A 143 -1.94 -12.97 6.57
N ASN A 144 -1.33 -12.85 7.77
CA ASN A 144 -1.37 -13.89 8.80
C ASN A 144 -2.79 -14.14 9.30
N ASP A 145 -3.58 -13.10 9.52
CA ASP A 145 -4.99 -13.23 9.92
C ASP A 145 -5.79 -14.00 8.86
N MET A 146 -5.49 -13.79 7.59
CA MET A 146 -6.09 -14.55 6.48
C MET A 146 -5.64 -16.01 6.47
N CYS A 147 -4.37 -16.29 6.77
CA CYS A 147 -3.86 -17.66 6.88
C CYS A 147 -4.58 -18.45 8.01
N ASN A 148 -4.97 -17.77 9.08
CA ASN A 148 -5.66 -18.37 10.23
C ASN A 148 -7.19 -18.47 10.03
N SER A 149 -7.72 -17.91 8.94
CA SER A 149 -9.13 -18.03 8.59
C SER A 149 -9.43 -19.38 7.91
N GLN A 150 -10.72 -19.76 7.85
CA GLN A 150 -11.15 -20.96 7.13
C GLN A 150 -10.88 -20.93 5.62
N MET A 151 -10.49 -19.76 5.09
CA MET A 151 -10.12 -19.54 3.68
C MET A 151 -8.60 -19.62 3.46
N SER A 152 -7.82 -20.05 4.45
CA SER A 152 -6.36 -20.08 4.34
C SER A 152 -5.93 -21.01 3.20
N ASN A 153 -4.98 -20.55 2.43
CA ASN A 153 -4.33 -21.34 1.39
C ASN A 153 -2.81 -21.07 1.40
N CYS A 154 -2.07 -21.88 0.67
CA CYS A 154 -0.61 -21.74 0.57
C CYS A 154 -0.18 -20.39 -0.05
N PHE A 155 -1.05 -19.73 -0.82
CA PHE A 155 -0.80 -18.42 -1.43
C PHE A 155 -0.56 -17.32 -0.38
N ASN A 156 -1.45 -17.16 0.61
CA ASN A 156 -1.27 -16.15 1.65
C ASN A 156 -0.09 -16.46 2.56
N LEU A 157 0.18 -17.74 2.85
CA LEU A 157 1.36 -18.14 3.62
C LEU A 157 2.65 -17.77 2.90
N GLN A 158 2.72 -18.03 1.59
CA GLN A 158 3.87 -17.62 0.77
C GLN A 158 4.01 -16.10 0.75
N LEU A 159 2.90 -15.37 0.63
CA LEU A 159 2.90 -13.89 0.65
C LEU A 159 3.42 -13.34 1.98
N VAL A 160 3.06 -13.92 3.12
CA VAL A 160 3.61 -13.56 4.43
C VAL A 160 5.14 -13.73 4.45
N ASN A 161 5.64 -14.84 3.95
CA ASN A 161 7.07 -15.11 3.91
C ASN A 161 7.81 -14.12 2.98
N ASP A 162 7.24 -13.84 1.81
CA ASP A 162 7.83 -12.90 0.86
C ASP A 162 7.78 -11.45 1.38
N LEU A 163 6.73 -11.06 2.10
CA LEU A 163 6.64 -9.75 2.78
C LEU A 163 7.71 -9.62 3.86
N ARG A 164 7.94 -10.64 4.69
CA ARG A 164 9.01 -10.63 5.70
C ARG A 164 10.40 -10.53 5.08
N ASN A 165 10.62 -11.24 3.97
CA ASN A 165 11.87 -11.15 3.23
C ASN A 165 12.09 -9.73 2.64
N LEU A 166 11.01 -9.08 2.18
CA LEU A 166 11.08 -7.72 1.68
C LEU A 166 11.28 -6.70 2.81
N GLU A 167 10.62 -6.89 3.96
CA GLU A 167 10.86 -6.10 5.19
C GLU A 167 12.33 -6.13 5.61
N ASN A 168 12.94 -7.32 5.70
CA ASN A 168 14.36 -7.46 6.03
C ASN A 168 15.28 -6.73 5.03
N LYS A 169 14.98 -6.79 3.73
CA LYS A 169 15.73 -6.05 2.71
C LYS A 169 15.58 -4.54 2.87
N TYR A 170 14.36 -4.09 3.19
CA TYR A 170 14.06 -2.70 3.48
C TYR A 170 14.87 -2.20 4.69
N GLU A 171 14.84 -2.92 5.83
CA GLU A 171 15.60 -2.57 7.02
C GLU A 171 17.10 -2.50 6.76
N HIS A 172 17.63 -3.47 6.01
CA HIS A 172 19.06 -3.45 5.63
C HIS A 172 19.39 -2.18 4.85
N ARG A 173 18.59 -1.83 3.83
CA ARG A 173 18.78 -0.63 3.01
C ARG A 173 18.63 0.65 3.83
N PHE A 174 17.66 0.71 4.73
CA PHE A 174 17.44 1.85 5.61
C PHE A 174 18.66 2.09 6.53
N ASN A 175 19.21 1.02 7.10
CA ASN A 175 20.41 1.07 7.94
C ASN A 175 21.68 1.48 7.15
N GLU A 176 21.81 1.09 5.89
CA GLU A 176 22.87 1.57 5.01
C GLU A 176 22.80 3.09 4.83
N ILE A 177 21.59 3.62 4.56
CA ILE A 177 21.36 5.05 4.40
C ILE A 177 21.74 5.80 5.68
N LEU A 178 21.30 5.32 6.85
CA LEU A 178 21.64 5.93 8.14
C LEU A 178 23.16 6.02 8.39
N ASN A 179 23.91 5.02 7.95
CA ASN A 179 25.34 4.91 8.25
C ASN A 179 26.25 5.60 7.23
N HIS A 180 25.83 5.74 5.98
CA HIS A 180 26.75 6.05 4.87
C HIS A 180 26.30 7.19 3.94
N GLU A 181 25.06 7.60 3.97
CA GLU A 181 24.57 8.54 2.97
C GLU A 181 24.46 9.97 3.48
N LYS A 182 24.74 10.91 2.56
CA LYS A 182 24.43 12.33 2.78
C LYS A 182 22.92 12.53 2.75
N TYR A 183 22.44 13.44 3.59
CA TYR A 183 21.03 13.82 3.61
C TYR A 183 20.54 14.20 2.21
N LYS A 184 19.46 13.54 1.78
CA LYS A 184 18.78 13.86 0.51
C LYS A 184 18.13 15.23 0.61
N LYS A 185 18.25 16.03 -0.46
CA LYS A 185 17.54 17.30 -0.58
C LYS A 185 16.10 17.05 -1.02
N LEU A 186 15.24 18.01 -0.81
CA LEU A 186 13.86 17.95 -1.25
C LEU A 186 13.75 17.70 -2.77
N SER A 187 14.67 18.29 -3.58
CA SER A 187 14.75 18.04 -5.02
C SER A 187 14.97 16.58 -5.38
N ASP A 188 15.79 15.87 -4.58
CA ASP A 188 16.12 14.47 -4.83
C ASP A 188 14.89 13.59 -4.54
N ILE A 189 14.14 13.95 -3.50
CA ILE A 189 12.87 13.30 -3.17
C ILE A 189 11.84 13.49 -4.29
N TYR A 190 11.70 14.70 -4.86
CA TYR A 190 10.83 14.91 -6.03
C TYR A 190 11.27 14.10 -7.24
N THR A 191 12.58 14.00 -7.50
CA THR A 191 13.11 13.15 -8.56
C THR A 191 12.77 11.70 -8.34
N LEU A 192 12.89 11.21 -7.11
CA LEU A 192 12.54 9.84 -6.73
C LEU A 192 11.05 9.57 -6.93
N ILE A 193 10.17 10.50 -6.48
CA ILE A 193 8.72 10.41 -6.70
C ILE A 193 8.40 10.30 -8.21
N ASN A 194 9.05 11.12 -9.03
CA ASN A 194 8.84 11.09 -10.47
C ASN A 194 9.34 9.78 -11.10
N THR A 195 10.43 9.22 -10.57
CA THR A 195 10.97 7.94 -11.04
C THR A 195 10.01 6.80 -10.77
N ILE A 196 9.57 6.61 -9.52
CA ILE A 196 8.63 5.54 -9.19
C ILE A 196 7.22 5.79 -9.76
N GLY A 197 6.85 7.04 -9.96
CA GLY A 197 5.59 7.45 -10.58
C GLY A 197 5.49 7.12 -12.09
N LYS A 198 6.55 6.64 -12.74
CA LYS A 198 6.49 6.10 -14.11
C LYS A 198 5.80 4.74 -14.14
N TYR A 199 5.86 3.96 -13.07
CA TYR A 199 5.21 2.66 -12.97
C TYR A 199 3.71 2.84 -12.77
N HIS A 200 2.91 2.26 -13.66
CA HIS A 200 1.45 2.44 -13.65
C HIS A 200 0.82 2.07 -12.30
N ILE A 201 1.29 0.99 -11.66
CA ILE A 201 0.78 0.53 -10.36
C ILE A 201 0.97 1.57 -9.24
N VAL A 202 1.97 2.44 -9.33
CA VAL A 202 2.20 3.55 -8.38
C VAL A 202 1.50 4.82 -8.88
N ARG A 203 1.67 5.14 -10.17
CA ARG A 203 1.13 6.34 -10.80
C ARG A 203 -0.37 6.48 -10.61
N ASP A 204 -1.10 5.40 -10.85
CA ASP A 204 -2.56 5.43 -10.83
C ASP A 204 -3.09 5.64 -9.40
N GLN A 205 -2.43 5.06 -8.40
CA GLN A 205 -2.72 5.35 -6.99
C GLN A 205 -2.39 6.79 -6.60
N LEU A 206 -1.26 7.34 -7.06
CA LEU A 206 -0.90 8.74 -6.80
C LEU A 206 -1.89 9.72 -7.44
N ALA A 207 -2.37 9.41 -8.65
CA ALA A 207 -3.40 10.17 -9.30
C ALA A 207 -4.72 10.15 -8.50
N ALA A 208 -5.14 8.97 -8.01
CA ALA A 208 -6.31 8.83 -7.17
C ALA A 208 -6.20 9.60 -5.84
N VAL A 209 -5.02 9.59 -5.19
CA VAL A 209 -4.75 10.41 -4.00
C VAL A 209 -4.98 11.90 -4.29
N LYS A 210 -4.39 12.41 -5.37
CA LYS A 210 -4.50 13.83 -5.74
C LYS A 210 -5.95 14.25 -6.01
N VAL A 211 -6.72 13.41 -6.69
CA VAL A 211 -8.14 13.68 -6.99
C VAL A 211 -8.98 13.62 -5.72
N GLY A 212 -8.82 12.59 -4.90
CA GLY A 212 -9.55 12.43 -3.65
C GLY A 212 -9.26 13.56 -2.65
N GLN A 213 -8.01 14.02 -2.55
CA GLN A 213 -7.66 15.18 -1.74
C GLN A 213 -8.41 16.44 -2.19
N LYS A 214 -8.47 16.70 -3.52
CA LYS A 214 -9.22 17.86 -4.06
C LYS A 214 -10.71 17.79 -3.73
N ILE A 215 -11.32 16.60 -3.82
CA ILE A 215 -12.74 16.41 -3.48
C ILE A 215 -12.96 16.73 -2.00
N MET A 216 -12.13 16.19 -1.12
CA MET A 216 -12.24 16.44 0.32
C MET A 216 -12.06 17.91 0.66
N MET A 217 -11.07 18.59 0.07
CA MET A 217 -10.85 20.04 0.32
C MET A 217 -12.07 20.86 -0.08
N LYS A 218 -12.66 20.65 -1.25
CA LYS A 218 -13.89 21.35 -1.67
C LYS A 218 -15.05 21.13 -0.71
N GLN A 219 -15.21 19.94 -0.17
CA GLN A 219 -16.29 19.65 0.80
C GLN A 219 -16.08 20.30 2.15
N TYR A 220 -14.81 20.51 2.58
CA TYR A 220 -14.51 21.30 3.77
C TYR A 220 -14.83 22.79 3.56
N GLU A 221 -14.52 23.35 2.38
CA GLU A 221 -14.86 24.74 2.04
C GLU A 221 -16.38 25.00 2.08
N TYR A 222 -17.20 24.08 1.56
CA TYR A 222 -18.67 24.18 1.61
C TYR A 222 -19.27 24.05 3.04
N LYS A 223 -18.55 23.48 4.00
CA LYS A 223 -19.02 23.37 5.39
C LYS A 223 -18.69 24.61 6.24
N ILE A 224 -17.80 25.49 5.78
CA ILE A 224 -17.34 26.69 6.46
C ILE A 224 -18.05 27.93 5.90
N SER A 225 -18.59 27.87 4.70
CA SER A 225 -19.43 28.93 4.09
C SER A 225 -20.90 28.77 4.48
#